data_3971c943929ed69be26456feb05cca41
#
_entry.id   3971c943929ed69be26456feb05cca41
#
_cell.length_a   1.000
_cell.length_b   1.000
_cell.length_c   1.000
_cell.angle_alpha   90.00
_cell.angle_beta   90.00
_cell.angle_gamma   90.00
#
_symmetry.space_group_name_H-M   'P 1'
#
loop_
_entity.id
_entity.type
_entity.pdbx_description
1 polymer ?
#
loop_
_entity_poly.entity_id
_entity_poly.type
_entity_poly.pdbx_seq_one_letter_code
_entity_poly.pdbx_strand_id
1 'polypeptide(L)'
;LVVDHLPWTDSDKINWYLKHQNEIKNQHPLPEGSWHTWYVIDIGNGFTDYKKYIEGPYEDLYCFPTIKSNDNCITKNYLMVINEYPYRNTHIGINDFTEYQLTQENKIEQVFNPHNFKKDNF
;
A
#
# COMPACT_ATOMS: atom_id res chain seq x y z
N LEU A 1 3.41 3.68 4.68
CA LEU A 1 2.37 3.86 5.70
C LEU A 1 2.12 2.55 6.43
N VAL A 2 2.22 2.58 7.73
CA VAL A 2 1.95 1.41 8.58
C VAL A 2 0.63 1.63 9.29
N VAL A 3 -0.28 0.66 9.16
CA VAL A 3 -1.61 0.72 9.79
C VAL A 3 -1.86 -0.52 10.61
N ASP A 4 -2.73 -0.42 11.61
CA ASP A 4 -3.09 -1.56 12.44
C ASP A 4 -4.00 -2.52 11.67
N HIS A 5 -4.96 -1.98 10.95
CA HIS A 5 -5.78 -2.74 10.01
C HIS A 5 -6.56 -1.77 9.14
N LEU A 6 -7.04 -2.27 8.01
CA LEU A 6 -7.93 -1.54 7.13
C LEU A 6 -9.27 -2.27 7.03
N PRO A 7 -10.32 -1.59 6.56
CA PRO A 7 -11.59 -2.24 6.25
C PRO A 7 -11.40 -3.43 5.30
N TRP A 8 -12.36 -4.34 5.30
CA TRP A 8 -12.25 -5.62 4.59
C TRP A 8 -12.42 -5.51 3.07
N THR A 9 -13.35 -4.65 2.61
CA THR A 9 -13.63 -4.56 1.18
C THR A 9 -12.63 -3.64 0.49
N ASP A 10 -12.41 -3.88 -0.79
CA ASP A 10 -11.52 -3.06 -1.60
C ASP A 10 -12.02 -1.61 -1.65
N SER A 11 -13.31 -1.42 -1.87
CA SER A 11 -13.91 -0.07 -1.88
C SER A 11 -13.68 0.67 -0.58
N ASP A 12 -13.85 0.00 0.55
CA ASP A 12 -13.67 0.63 1.85
C ASP A 12 -12.21 0.98 2.12
N LYS A 13 -11.28 0.14 1.66
CA LYS A 13 -9.84 0.44 1.76
C LYS A 13 -9.49 1.68 0.95
N ILE A 14 -10.00 1.77 -0.26
CA ILE A 14 -9.74 2.93 -1.14
C ILE A 14 -10.38 4.18 -0.57
N ASN A 15 -11.59 4.08 -0.03
CA ASN A 15 -12.26 5.20 0.62
C ASN A 15 -11.51 5.66 1.87
N TRP A 16 -10.89 4.74 2.59
CA TRP A 16 -10.00 5.08 3.70
C TRP A 16 -8.85 5.97 3.21
N TYR A 17 -8.22 5.60 2.10
CA TYR A 17 -7.16 6.41 1.51
C TYR A 17 -7.66 7.80 1.10
N LEU A 18 -8.80 7.88 0.41
CA LEU A 18 -9.38 9.15 0.00
C LEU A 18 -9.67 10.07 1.19
N LYS A 19 -10.17 9.49 2.27
CA LYS A 19 -10.47 10.24 3.50
C LYS A 19 -9.20 10.81 4.15
N HIS A 20 -8.09 10.09 4.08
CA HIS A 20 -6.84 10.46 4.73
C HIS A 20 -5.80 11.08 3.79
N GLN A 21 -6.15 11.22 2.51
CA GLN A 21 -5.21 11.64 1.48
C GLN A 21 -4.51 12.97 1.80
N ASN A 22 -5.25 13.97 2.22
CA ASN A 22 -4.69 15.28 2.53
C ASN A 22 -3.77 15.22 3.75
N GLU A 23 -4.16 14.47 4.75
CA GLU A 23 -3.35 14.28 5.95
C GLU A 23 -2.03 13.58 5.62
N ILE A 24 -2.07 12.53 4.80
CA ILE A 24 -0.88 11.81 4.35
C ILE A 24 0.06 12.74 3.61
N LYS A 25 -0.46 13.55 2.69
CA LYS A 25 0.35 14.49 1.90
C LYS A 25 0.93 15.61 2.76
N ASN A 26 0.21 16.05 3.78
CA ASN A 26 0.70 17.07 4.70
C ASN A 26 1.83 16.55 5.58
N GLN A 27 1.76 15.29 6.01
CA GLN A 27 2.79 14.66 6.83
C GLN A 27 4.02 14.27 6.03
N HIS A 28 3.86 14.01 4.73
CA HIS A 28 4.93 13.57 3.85
C HIS A 28 4.94 14.42 2.58
N PRO A 29 5.32 15.71 2.69
CA PRO A 29 5.30 16.60 1.54
C PRO A 29 6.27 16.13 0.46
N LEU A 30 5.80 16.17 -0.79
CA LEU A 30 6.53 15.73 -1.96
C LEU A 30 6.63 16.87 -2.97
N PRO A 31 7.65 16.88 -3.83
CA PRO A 31 7.76 17.89 -4.87
C PRO A 31 6.52 17.86 -5.78
N GLU A 32 6.01 19.02 -6.11
CA GLU A 32 4.87 19.14 -7.01
C GLU A 32 5.21 18.56 -8.37
N GLY A 33 4.24 17.85 -8.97
CA GLY A 33 4.41 17.24 -10.28
C GLY A 33 5.23 15.97 -10.31
N SER A 34 5.60 15.43 -9.16
CA SER A 34 6.36 14.18 -9.10
C SER A 34 5.44 12.96 -9.06
N TRP A 35 5.90 11.88 -9.67
CA TRP A 35 5.30 10.58 -9.49
C TRP A 35 5.80 9.98 -8.19
N HIS A 36 4.90 9.38 -7.42
CA HIS A 36 5.28 8.71 -6.18
C HIS A 36 4.36 7.54 -5.88
N THR A 37 4.84 6.67 -5.00
CA THR A 37 4.14 5.46 -4.61
C THR A 37 4.03 5.41 -3.09
N TRP A 38 2.83 5.12 -2.60
CA TRP A 38 2.57 4.87 -1.19
C TRP A 38 2.32 3.39 -0.99
N TYR A 39 3.06 2.79 -0.08
CA TYR A 39 2.83 1.41 0.35
C TYR A 39 2.07 1.44 1.67
N VAL A 40 0.95 0.74 1.75
CA VAL A 40 0.18 0.61 2.99
C VAL A 40 0.39 -0.80 3.52
N ILE A 41 0.98 -0.90 4.68
CA ILE A 41 1.44 -2.16 5.28
C ILE A 41 0.71 -2.37 6.59
N ASP A 42 0.18 -3.59 6.79
CA ASP A 42 -0.40 -3.98 8.06
C ASP A 42 0.71 -4.20 9.10
N ILE A 43 0.56 -3.62 10.28
CA ILE A 43 1.52 -3.81 11.36
C ILE A 43 1.60 -5.29 11.81
N GLY A 44 0.56 -6.07 11.54
CA GLY A 44 0.52 -7.49 11.88
C GLY A 44 0.65 -7.71 13.39
N ASN A 45 1.60 -8.55 13.78
CA ASN A 45 1.87 -8.84 15.19
C ASN A 45 2.71 -7.77 15.90
N GLY A 46 2.95 -6.65 15.23
CA GLY A 46 3.74 -5.56 15.78
C GLY A 46 5.20 -5.62 15.37
N PHE A 47 5.99 -4.77 15.99
CA PHE A 47 7.41 -4.67 15.68
C PHE A 47 8.20 -5.81 16.31
N THR A 48 9.21 -6.29 15.60
CA THR A 48 10.09 -7.38 16.03
C THR A 48 11.55 -7.03 15.74
N ASP A 49 12.44 -7.72 16.41
CA ASP A 49 13.88 -7.66 16.15
C ASP A 49 14.22 -8.68 15.04
N TYR A 50 14.88 -8.22 13.98
CA TYR A 50 15.26 -9.10 12.88
C TYR A 50 16.12 -10.29 13.33
N LYS A 51 16.90 -10.11 14.38
CA LYS A 51 17.75 -11.17 14.92
C LYS A 51 16.97 -12.27 15.62
N LYS A 52 15.74 -11.98 16.03
CA LYS A 52 14.86 -12.90 16.75
C LYS A 52 13.71 -13.40 15.87
N TYR A 53 13.67 -12.99 14.59
CA TYR A 53 12.58 -13.37 13.72
C TYR A 53 12.65 -14.85 13.37
N ILE A 54 11.67 -15.61 13.83
CA ILE A 54 11.63 -17.08 13.72
C ILE A 54 10.57 -17.58 12.75
N GLU A 55 9.68 -16.72 12.26
CA GLU A 55 8.57 -17.11 11.39
C GLU A 55 8.95 -17.24 9.93
N GLY A 56 10.18 -16.86 9.57
CA GLY A 56 10.64 -16.94 8.20
C GLY A 56 11.93 -16.18 7.97
N PRO A 57 12.34 -16.02 6.71
CA PRO A 57 13.53 -15.24 6.39
C PRO A 57 13.34 -13.78 6.80
N TYR A 58 14.40 -13.16 7.33
CA TYR A 58 14.32 -11.74 7.68
C TYR A 58 14.13 -10.83 6.46
N GLU A 59 14.28 -11.35 5.25
CA GLU A 59 13.96 -10.66 4.01
C GLU A 59 12.49 -10.29 3.91
N ASP A 60 11.62 -10.99 4.65
CA ASP A 60 10.20 -10.68 4.74
C ASP A 60 9.91 -9.52 5.70
N LEU A 61 10.94 -8.93 6.29
CA LEU A 61 10.80 -7.83 7.23
C LEU A 61 11.14 -6.50 6.59
N TYR A 62 10.40 -5.50 7.02
CA TYR A 62 10.66 -4.10 6.73
C TYR A 62 11.18 -3.44 8.00
N CYS A 63 12.42 -2.98 7.99
CA CYS A 63 13.05 -2.42 9.19
C CYS A 63 13.19 -0.91 9.08
N PHE A 64 12.92 -0.22 10.17
CA PHE A 64 12.92 1.23 10.25
C PHE A 64 14.09 1.71 11.13
N PRO A 65 15.21 2.12 10.52
CA PRO A 65 16.39 2.54 11.31
C PRO A 65 16.12 3.76 12.20
N THR A 66 15.09 4.55 11.88
CA THR A 66 14.72 5.71 12.68
C THR A 66 14.08 5.36 14.01
N ILE A 67 13.61 4.12 14.16
CA ILE A 67 13.09 3.61 15.43
C ILE A 67 14.29 3.14 16.26
N LYS A 68 14.46 3.73 17.43
CA LYS A 68 15.64 3.48 18.28
C LYS A 68 15.57 2.20 19.09
N SER A 69 14.51 1.44 18.99
CA SER A 69 14.38 0.13 19.64
C SER A 69 14.98 -0.95 18.73
N ASN A 70 15.42 -2.06 19.32
CA ASN A 70 15.81 -3.24 18.56
C ASN A 70 14.60 -3.88 17.87
N ASP A 71 13.39 -3.69 18.42
CA ASP A 71 12.14 -4.12 17.82
C ASP A 71 11.66 -3.04 16.85
N ASN A 72 12.32 -2.96 15.70
CA ASN A 72 12.06 -1.93 14.70
C ASN A 72 11.63 -2.47 13.33
N CYS A 73 11.30 -3.74 13.24
CA CYS A 73 10.91 -4.39 11.99
C CYS A 73 9.49 -4.91 12.04
N ILE A 74 8.79 -4.84 10.91
CA ILE A 74 7.47 -5.45 10.73
C ILE A 74 7.48 -6.36 9.52
N THR A 75 6.56 -7.32 9.48
CA THR A 75 6.41 -8.19 8.32
C THR A 75 5.91 -7.40 7.11
N LYS A 76 6.36 -7.77 5.92
CA LYS A 76 5.96 -7.12 4.66
C LYS A 76 4.57 -7.60 4.25
N ASN A 77 3.56 -7.16 4.94
CA ASN A 77 2.18 -7.49 4.63
C ASN A 77 1.51 -6.29 3.97
N TYR A 78 1.62 -6.21 2.65
CA TYR A 78 1.09 -5.11 1.87
C TYR A 78 -0.43 -5.24 1.74
N LEU A 79 -1.14 -4.20 2.17
CA LEU A 79 -2.59 -4.12 2.03
C LEU A 79 -2.99 -3.42 0.74
N MET A 80 -2.20 -2.42 0.34
CA MET A 80 -2.50 -1.62 -0.84
C MET A 80 -1.23 -0.91 -1.30
N VAL A 81 -1.11 -0.70 -2.59
CA VAL A 81 -0.06 0.10 -3.20
C VAL A 81 -0.73 1.20 -4.02
N ILE A 82 -0.43 2.45 -3.71
CA ILE A 82 -1.05 3.61 -4.32
C ILE A 82 -0.02 4.32 -5.16
N ASN A 83 -0.24 4.35 -6.47
CA ASN A 83 0.61 5.06 -7.41
C ASN A 83 -0.07 6.35 -7.84
N GLU A 84 0.50 7.48 -7.46
CA GLU A 84 0.03 8.79 -7.85
C GLU A 84 0.90 9.34 -8.96
N TYR A 85 0.27 9.73 -10.06
CA TYR A 85 0.94 10.24 -11.25
C TYR A 85 0.53 11.70 -11.48
N PRO A 86 1.46 12.56 -11.96
CA PRO A 86 1.12 13.96 -12.22
C PRO A 86 0.16 14.15 -13.41
N TYR A 87 0.13 13.22 -14.35
CA TYR A 87 -0.62 13.37 -15.60
C TYR A 87 -1.63 12.26 -15.86
N ARG A 88 -1.83 11.38 -14.91
CA ARG A 88 -2.74 10.24 -15.05
C ARG A 88 -3.53 10.05 -13.78
N ASN A 89 -4.59 9.25 -13.88
CA ASN A 89 -5.37 8.88 -12.71
C ASN A 89 -4.52 8.09 -11.72
N THR A 90 -4.81 8.24 -10.45
CA THR A 90 -4.19 7.44 -9.39
C THR A 90 -4.58 5.99 -9.56
N HIS A 91 -3.60 5.10 -9.52
CA HIS A 91 -3.81 3.66 -9.58
C HIS A 91 -3.59 3.04 -8.20
N ILE A 92 -4.46 2.12 -7.81
CA ILE A 92 -4.41 1.46 -6.52
C ILE A 92 -4.44 -0.05 -6.73
N GLY A 93 -3.36 -0.73 -6.36
CA GLY A 93 -3.29 -2.18 -6.35
C GLY A 93 -3.65 -2.71 -4.97
N ILE A 94 -4.61 -3.63 -4.90
CA ILE A 94 -5.01 -4.25 -3.63
C ILE A 94 -4.26 -5.58 -3.44
N ASN A 95 -4.03 -6.28 -4.54
CA ASN A 95 -3.24 -7.51 -4.54
C ASN A 95 -2.62 -7.66 -5.93
N ASP A 96 -1.94 -8.76 -6.16
CA ASP A 96 -1.22 -8.98 -7.42
C ASP A 96 -2.15 -9.04 -8.64
N PHE A 97 -3.45 -9.22 -8.43
CA PHE A 97 -4.41 -9.46 -9.49
C PHE A 97 -5.49 -8.40 -9.63
N THR A 98 -5.59 -7.49 -8.66
CA THR A 98 -6.69 -6.53 -8.62
C THR A 98 -6.14 -5.11 -8.54
N GLU A 99 -6.46 -4.30 -9.54
CA GLU A 99 -6.06 -2.92 -9.63
C GLU A 99 -7.26 -2.04 -9.92
N TYR A 100 -7.26 -0.88 -9.31
CA TYR A 100 -8.29 0.14 -9.48
C TYR A 100 -7.64 1.46 -9.87
N GLN A 101 -8.41 2.32 -10.52
CA GLN A 101 -8.01 3.71 -10.72
C GLN A 101 -9.07 4.64 -10.15
N LEU A 102 -8.62 5.82 -9.74
CA LEU A 102 -9.51 6.89 -9.31
C LEU A 102 -9.71 7.85 -10.47
N THR A 103 -10.97 8.11 -10.82
CA THR A 103 -11.29 9.12 -11.84
C THR A 103 -11.02 10.51 -11.29
N GLN A 104 -11.14 11.53 -12.14
CA GLN A 104 -11.00 12.92 -11.71
C GLN A 104 -12.04 13.29 -10.66
N GLU A 105 -13.17 12.60 -10.63
CA GLU A 105 -14.24 12.80 -9.66
C GLU A 105 -14.09 11.90 -8.43
N ASN A 106 -12.96 11.23 -8.27
CA ASN A 106 -12.67 10.28 -7.20
C ASN A 106 -13.60 9.06 -7.18
N LYS A 107 -14.11 8.68 -8.35
CA LYS A 107 -14.84 7.43 -8.51
C LYS A 107 -13.87 6.28 -8.68
N ILE A 108 -14.21 5.14 -8.10
CA ILE A 108 -13.38 3.94 -8.13
C ILE A 108 -13.77 3.12 -9.36
N GLU A 109 -12.80 2.86 -10.25
CA GLU A 109 -13.00 2.02 -11.41
C GLU A 109 -11.98 0.88 -11.41
N GLN A 110 -12.44 -0.34 -11.62
CA GLN A 110 -11.53 -1.47 -11.75
C GLN A 110 -10.81 -1.39 -13.10
N VAL A 111 -9.49 -1.58 -13.07
CA VAL A 111 -8.67 -1.52 -14.26
C VAL A 111 -8.55 -2.93 -14.83
N PHE A 112 -8.76 -3.06 -16.14
CA PHE A 112 -8.48 -4.30 -16.85
C PHE A 112 -6.97 -4.49 -16.91
N ASN A 113 -6.50 -5.62 -16.36
CA ASN A 113 -5.09 -5.96 -16.39
C ASN A 113 -4.89 -7.19 -17.28
N PRO A 114 -4.18 -7.06 -18.43
CA PRO A 114 -3.95 -8.20 -19.31
C PRO A 114 -3.25 -9.38 -18.65
N HIS A 115 -2.45 -9.14 -17.63
CA HIS A 115 -1.77 -10.19 -16.89
C HIS A 115 -2.72 -11.02 -16.02
N ASN A 116 -3.89 -10.46 -15.71
CA ASN A 116 -4.92 -11.13 -14.94
C ASN A 116 -5.96 -11.78 -15.85
N PHE A 117 -5.84 -11.58 -17.15
CA PHE A 117 -6.75 -12.21 -18.10
C PHE A 117 -6.49 -13.71 -18.10
N LYS A 118 -7.51 -14.47 -17.77
CA LYS A 118 -7.35 -15.91 -17.59
C LYS A 118 -7.05 -16.58 -18.91
N LYS A 119 -6.01 -17.40 -18.90
CA LYS A 119 -5.61 -18.18 -20.08
C LYS A 119 -6.66 -19.18 -20.53
N ASP A 120 -7.48 -19.62 -19.61
CA ASP A 120 -8.57 -20.56 -19.88
C ASP A 120 -9.73 -19.92 -20.65
N ASN A 121 -9.68 -18.64 -20.91
CA ASN A 121 -10.62 -17.95 -21.78
C ASN A 121 -10.28 -18.14 -23.26
N PHE A 122 -9.21 -18.81 -23.56
CA PHE A 122 -8.76 -19.05 -24.93
C PHE A 122 -8.89 -20.51 -25.33
#